data_361d56b0fd5c141f1ebe9b3a0dff467f
#
_entry.id   361d56b0fd5c141f1ebe9b3a0dff467f
#
_cell.length_a   1.000
_cell.length_b   1.000
_cell.length_c   1.000
_cell.angle_alpha   90.00
_cell.angle_beta   90.00
_cell.angle_gamma   90.00
#
_symmetry.space_group_name_H-M   'P 1'
#
loop_
_entity.id
_entity.type
_entity.pdbx_description
1 polymer ?
#
loop_
_entity_poly.entity_id
_entity_poly.type
_entity_poly.pdbx_seq_one_letter_code
_entity_poly.pdbx_strand_id
1 'polypeptide(L)'
;CQSLSTIFNCSESVRNVSDAYIMFRFYEISNAERADEISTCTNSQSAVKARDLRSNDKYVLAMKKAYEQHFTDGYFITKRGENADPVKYNTAHIVDLTSLGKQLIAWHSQRPTISYSESRIFDKYFEQLFHREYSPEKVQALSDLYKEVYKNWGNDNPLGLNEALIALKAYAPYHHLFAVSVLFCEINKMQDL
;
A
#
# COMPACT_ATOMS: atom_id res chain seq x y z
N CYS A 1 5.94 -19.65 -3.14
CA CYS A 1 7.10 -20.04 -3.95
C CYS A 1 7.83 -18.88 -4.65
N GLN A 2 7.51 -17.61 -4.32
CA GLN A 2 8.21 -16.45 -4.88
C GLN A 2 9.70 -16.41 -4.46
N SER A 3 10.02 -16.80 -3.23
CA SER A 3 11.39 -16.87 -2.75
C SER A 3 12.24 -17.87 -3.53
N LEU A 4 11.66 -19.00 -3.92
CA LEU A 4 12.33 -19.98 -4.78
C LEU A 4 12.57 -19.44 -6.19
N SER A 5 11.57 -18.80 -6.79
CA SER A 5 11.73 -18.17 -8.11
C SER A 5 12.82 -17.11 -8.10
N THR A 6 12.92 -16.30 -7.04
CA THR A 6 13.97 -15.29 -6.89
C THR A 6 15.35 -15.94 -6.76
N ILE A 7 15.48 -17.02 -5.96
CA ILE A 7 16.74 -17.76 -5.78
C ILE A 7 17.19 -18.39 -7.12
N PHE A 8 16.27 -18.99 -7.87
CA PHE A 8 16.60 -19.62 -9.16
C PHE A 8 16.95 -18.60 -10.26
N ASN A 9 16.44 -17.38 -10.17
CA ASN A 9 16.76 -16.32 -11.13
C ASN A 9 18.06 -15.56 -10.80
N CYS A 10 18.67 -15.80 -9.63
CA CYS A 10 19.96 -15.21 -9.25
C CYS A 10 21.08 -16.22 -9.48
N SER A 11 21.83 -16.09 -10.57
CA SER A 11 22.90 -17.03 -10.95
C SER A 11 24.01 -17.23 -9.91
N GLU A 12 24.28 -16.23 -9.07
CA GLU A 12 25.24 -16.34 -7.97
C GLU A 12 24.69 -17.06 -6.73
N SER A 13 23.38 -16.94 -6.48
CA SER A 13 22.73 -17.55 -5.32
C SER A 13 22.56 -19.07 -5.45
N VAL A 14 22.49 -19.59 -6.67
CA VAL A 14 22.31 -21.03 -6.94
C VAL A 14 23.51 -21.84 -6.44
N ARG A 15 24.71 -21.28 -6.45
CA ARG A 15 25.92 -21.98 -5.98
C ARG A 15 25.95 -22.22 -4.48
N ASN A 16 25.22 -21.46 -3.70
CA ASN A 16 25.23 -21.51 -2.22
C ASN A 16 24.01 -22.24 -1.64
N VAL A 17 23.13 -22.81 -2.45
CA VAL A 17 21.91 -23.50 -1.99
C VAL A 17 21.97 -25.03 -2.11
N SER A 18 23.14 -25.61 -2.45
CA SER A 18 23.30 -27.07 -2.56
C SER A 18 22.92 -27.83 -1.29
N ASP A 19 23.04 -27.18 -0.11
CA ASP A 19 22.76 -27.78 1.20
C ASP A 19 21.45 -27.23 1.83
N ALA A 20 20.63 -26.51 1.02
CA ALA A 20 19.36 -26.00 1.50
C ALA A 20 18.24 -27.04 1.30
N TYR A 21 17.60 -27.42 2.38
CA TYR A 21 16.46 -28.34 2.39
C TYR A 21 15.17 -27.55 2.58
N ILE A 22 14.17 -27.82 1.75
CA ILE A 22 12.85 -27.23 1.86
C ILE A 22 11.85 -28.35 2.09
N MET A 23 11.04 -28.20 3.13
CA MET A 23 9.95 -29.12 3.41
C MET A 23 8.73 -28.77 2.56
N PHE A 24 8.28 -29.73 1.74
CA PHE A 24 7.04 -29.64 1.00
C PHE A 24 5.97 -30.51 1.66
N ARG A 25 4.76 -29.98 1.77
CA ARG A 25 3.55 -30.74 2.10
C ARG A 25 2.64 -30.77 0.90
N PHE A 26 2.32 -31.94 0.43
CA PHE A 26 1.39 -32.17 -0.65
C PHE A 26 0.06 -32.64 -0.06
N TYR A 27 -1.02 -32.04 -0.49
CA TYR A 27 -2.37 -32.45 -0.12
C TYR A 27 -3.09 -32.88 -1.39
N GLU A 28 -3.59 -34.10 -1.40
CA GLU A 28 -4.50 -34.57 -2.44
C GLU A 28 -5.92 -34.16 -2.03
N ILE A 29 -6.57 -33.36 -2.85
CA ILE A 29 -7.86 -32.73 -2.51
C ILE A 29 -8.81 -33.02 -3.65
N SER A 30 -9.88 -33.75 -3.33
CA SER A 30 -10.92 -34.16 -4.30
C SER A 30 -11.97 -33.07 -4.53
N ASN A 31 -12.01 -31.99 -3.70
CA ASN A 31 -13.00 -30.91 -3.77
C ASN A 31 -12.31 -29.54 -3.73
N ALA A 32 -12.61 -28.67 -4.70
CA ALA A 32 -12.05 -27.34 -4.82
C ALA A 32 -12.36 -26.43 -3.62
N GLU A 33 -13.56 -26.53 -3.01
CA GLU A 33 -13.93 -25.76 -1.82
C GLU A 33 -13.04 -26.07 -0.61
N ARG A 34 -12.66 -27.34 -0.44
CA ARG A 34 -11.70 -27.74 0.61
C ARG A 34 -10.27 -27.24 0.33
N ALA A 35 -9.90 -27.06 -0.93
CA ALA A 35 -8.61 -26.52 -1.30
C ALA A 35 -8.46 -25.08 -0.81
N ASP A 36 -9.52 -24.28 -0.95
CA ASP A 36 -9.55 -22.90 -0.49
C ASP A 36 -9.53 -22.80 1.04
N GLU A 37 -10.26 -23.67 1.74
CA GLU A 37 -10.21 -23.75 3.21
C GLU A 37 -8.81 -24.12 3.71
N ILE A 38 -8.16 -25.12 3.14
CA ILE A 38 -6.81 -25.55 3.52
C ILE A 38 -5.79 -24.45 3.22
N SER A 39 -5.90 -23.79 2.06
CA SER A 39 -5.06 -22.65 1.70
C SER A 39 -5.23 -21.50 2.71
N THR A 40 -6.46 -21.18 3.05
CA THR A 40 -6.78 -20.12 4.04
C THR A 40 -6.27 -20.46 5.42
N CYS A 41 -6.51 -21.70 5.91
CA CYS A 41 -6.05 -22.16 7.21
C CYS A 41 -4.51 -22.29 7.30
N THR A 42 -3.86 -22.75 6.23
CA THR A 42 -2.40 -22.88 6.19
C THR A 42 -1.71 -21.52 6.14
N ASN A 43 -2.29 -20.57 5.43
CA ASN A 43 -1.79 -19.19 5.36
C ASN A 43 -2.06 -18.41 6.65
N SER A 44 -3.09 -18.75 7.43
CA SER A 44 -3.35 -18.12 8.72
C SER A 44 -2.34 -18.48 9.80
N GLN A 45 -1.59 -19.57 9.63
CA GLN A 45 -0.53 -19.99 10.56
C GLN A 45 0.75 -19.15 10.45
N SER A 46 1.05 -18.59 9.29
CA SER A 46 2.01 -17.49 9.16
C SER A 46 1.21 -16.20 9.25
N ALA A 47 1.65 -15.21 10.02
CA ALA A 47 0.94 -13.93 10.20
C ALA A 47 0.84 -13.15 8.86
N VAL A 48 0.07 -13.68 7.92
CA VAL A 48 -0.24 -13.04 6.63
C VAL A 48 -1.13 -11.86 6.96
N LYS A 49 -0.62 -10.66 6.74
CA LYS A 49 -1.42 -9.46 6.96
C LYS A 49 -2.45 -9.31 5.85
N ALA A 50 -3.57 -8.68 6.18
CA ALA A 50 -4.65 -8.38 5.23
C ALA A 50 -4.14 -7.74 3.93
N ARG A 51 -3.15 -6.85 4.02
CA ARG A 51 -2.46 -6.25 2.86
C ARG A 51 -1.85 -7.30 1.92
N ASP A 52 -1.19 -8.32 2.47
CA ASP A 52 -0.47 -9.31 1.67
C ASP A 52 -1.45 -10.17 0.84
N LEU A 53 -2.64 -10.44 1.41
CA LEU A 53 -3.74 -11.10 0.69
C LEU A 53 -4.26 -10.25 -0.47
N ARG A 54 -4.30 -8.93 -0.29
CA ARG A 54 -4.82 -7.98 -1.29
C ARG A 54 -3.79 -7.55 -2.34
N SER A 55 -2.52 -7.88 -2.14
CA SER A 55 -1.46 -7.51 -3.10
C SER A 55 -1.63 -8.10 -4.50
N ASN A 56 -2.37 -9.21 -4.61
CA ASN A 56 -2.67 -9.88 -5.88
C ASN A 56 -4.10 -9.61 -6.39
N ASP A 57 -4.84 -8.71 -5.74
CA ASP A 57 -6.17 -8.32 -6.19
C ASP A 57 -6.12 -7.71 -7.59
N LYS A 58 -7.11 -8.04 -8.43
CA LYS A 58 -7.16 -7.62 -9.84
C LYS A 58 -7.17 -6.11 -10.02
N TYR A 59 -7.82 -5.36 -9.12
CA TYR A 59 -7.87 -3.90 -9.18
C TYR A 59 -6.54 -3.27 -8.78
N VAL A 60 -5.88 -3.83 -7.77
CA VAL A 60 -4.53 -3.41 -7.35
C VAL A 60 -3.51 -3.67 -8.46
N LEU A 61 -3.56 -4.84 -9.09
CA LEU A 61 -2.66 -5.16 -10.21
C LEU A 61 -2.94 -4.31 -11.45
N ALA A 62 -4.20 -4.00 -11.74
CA ALA A 62 -4.56 -3.10 -12.82
C ALA A 62 -4.05 -1.68 -12.55
N MET A 63 -4.21 -1.17 -11.32
CA MET A 63 -3.70 0.13 -10.89
C MET A 63 -2.17 0.19 -10.98
N LYS A 64 -1.46 -0.84 -10.48
CA LYS A 64 -0.01 -0.96 -10.61
C LYS A 64 0.42 -0.87 -12.07
N LYS A 65 -0.18 -1.68 -12.92
CA LYS A 65 0.13 -1.71 -14.36
C LYS A 65 -0.10 -0.35 -15.03
N ALA A 66 -1.24 0.28 -14.78
CA ALA A 66 -1.55 1.59 -15.35
C ALA A 66 -0.56 2.65 -14.87
N TYR A 67 -0.21 2.64 -13.56
CA TYR A 67 0.73 3.58 -12.97
C TYR A 67 2.14 3.44 -13.59
N GLU A 68 2.68 2.22 -13.66
CA GLU A 68 4.01 1.94 -14.21
C GLU A 68 4.09 2.13 -15.73
N GLN A 69 2.97 2.04 -16.44
CA GLN A 69 2.90 2.39 -17.87
C GLN A 69 2.90 3.90 -18.10
N HIS A 70 2.24 4.67 -17.22
CA HIS A 70 2.17 6.12 -17.33
C HIS A 70 3.48 6.78 -16.86
N PHE A 71 4.00 6.37 -15.71
CA PHE A 71 5.27 6.81 -15.17
C PHE A 71 6.34 5.74 -15.42
N THR A 72 7.05 5.85 -16.55
CA THR A 72 8.06 4.85 -16.97
C THR A 72 9.26 4.77 -16.02
N ASP A 73 9.50 5.81 -15.24
CA ASP A 73 10.47 5.88 -14.14
C ASP A 73 9.83 5.63 -12.77
N GLY A 74 8.54 5.28 -12.74
CA GLY A 74 7.76 5.05 -11.53
C GLY A 74 7.74 3.57 -11.10
N TYR A 75 7.44 3.34 -9.83
CA TYR A 75 7.28 2.01 -9.26
C TYR A 75 6.16 1.93 -8.24
N PHE A 76 5.29 0.94 -8.37
CA PHE A 76 4.18 0.73 -7.46
C PHE A 76 4.43 -0.50 -6.59
N ILE A 77 4.75 -0.28 -5.31
CA ILE A 77 5.05 -1.32 -4.33
C ILE A 77 3.75 -1.94 -3.83
N THR A 78 3.51 -3.21 -4.13
CA THR A 78 2.31 -3.93 -3.68
C THR A 78 2.59 -4.93 -2.57
N LYS A 79 3.81 -5.49 -2.51
CA LYS A 79 4.16 -6.56 -1.58
C LYS A 79 5.02 -6.03 -0.43
N ARG A 80 4.91 -6.70 0.72
CA ARG A 80 5.77 -6.39 1.86
C ARG A 80 7.22 -6.81 1.53
N GLY A 81 8.18 -5.95 1.91
CA GLY A 81 9.60 -6.20 1.65
C GLY A 81 10.02 -5.98 0.20
N GLU A 82 9.08 -5.62 -0.68
CA GLU A 82 9.40 -5.14 -2.02
C GLU A 82 9.98 -3.73 -1.89
N ASN A 83 11.14 -3.51 -2.48
CA ASN A 83 11.80 -2.21 -2.51
C ASN A 83 12.03 -1.79 -3.96
N ALA A 84 11.77 -0.54 -4.24
CA ALA A 84 12.13 0.06 -5.53
C ALA A 84 13.63 0.37 -5.52
N ASP A 85 14.33 0.00 -6.60
CA ASP A 85 15.72 0.35 -6.79
C ASP A 85 15.83 1.88 -7.05
N PRO A 86 16.47 2.65 -6.13
CA PRO A 86 16.56 4.10 -6.28
C PRO A 86 17.43 4.56 -7.45
N VAL A 87 18.24 3.67 -8.02
CA VAL A 87 19.03 3.95 -9.23
C VAL A 87 18.17 3.84 -10.49
N LYS A 88 17.21 2.92 -10.47
CA LYS A 88 16.34 2.62 -11.62
C LYS A 88 15.07 3.47 -11.65
N TYR A 89 14.51 3.77 -10.46
CA TYR A 89 13.22 4.44 -10.36
C TYR A 89 13.35 5.80 -9.69
N ASN A 90 12.56 6.74 -10.16
CA ASN A 90 12.48 8.06 -9.56
C ASN A 90 11.76 7.97 -8.20
N THR A 91 12.46 8.37 -7.15
CA THR A 91 11.91 8.33 -5.77
C THR A 91 10.63 9.17 -5.62
N ALA A 92 10.44 10.20 -6.45
CA ALA A 92 9.22 10.98 -6.48
C ALA A 92 8.02 10.16 -6.98
N HIS A 93 8.25 9.22 -7.89
CA HIS A 93 7.24 8.37 -8.52
C HIS A 93 7.17 6.97 -7.90
N ILE A 94 7.57 6.81 -6.64
CA ILE A 94 7.38 5.57 -5.90
C ILE A 94 6.13 5.69 -5.04
N VAL A 95 5.19 4.78 -5.27
CA VAL A 95 3.93 4.68 -4.50
C VAL A 95 3.88 3.33 -3.79
N ASP A 96 3.59 3.34 -2.49
CA ASP A 96 3.37 2.12 -1.69
C ASP A 96 1.87 1.91 -1.45
N LEU A 97 1.41 0.67 -1.64
CA LEU A 97 0.01 0.28 -1.48
C LEU A 97 -0.56 0.62 -0.10
N THR A 98 0.23 0.44 0.97
CA THR A 98 -0.21 0.76 2.34
C THR A 98 -0.36 2.27 2.52
N SER A 99 0.62 3.02 2.06
CA SER A 99 0.60 4.48 2.12
C SER A 99 -0.57 5.05 1.32
N LEU A 100 -0.78 4.53 0.12
CA LEU A 100 -1.93 4.92 -0.70
C LEU A 100 -3.27 4.59 -0.01
N GLY A 101 -3.41 3.40 0.56
CA GLY A 101 -4.61 3.02 1.31
C GLY A 101 -4.93 3.97 2.47
N LYS A 102 -3.90 4.39 3.20
CA LYS A 102 -4.01 5.37 4.29
C LYS A 102 -4.41 6.76 3.78
N GLN A 103 -3.87 7.17 2.66
CA GLN A 103 -4.20 8.44 2.00
C GLN A 103 -5.64 8.43 1.47
N LEU A 104 -6.05 7.35 0.80
CA LEU A 104 -7.39 7.21 0.24
C LEU A 104 -8.47 7.18 1.34
N ILE A 105 -8.25 6.53 2.47
CA ILE A 105 -9.22 6.51 3.57
C ILE A 105 -9.39 7.89 4.21
N ALA A 106 -8.31 8.66 4.31
CA ALA A 106 -8.35 10.03 4.81
C ALA A 106 -9.06 10.96 3.81
N TRP A 107 -8.74 10.84 2.53
CA TRP A 107 -9.24 11.72 1.47
C TRP A 107 -10.70 11.42 1.11
N HIS A 108 -11.02 10.19 0.71
CA HIS A 108 -12.34 9.85 0.18
C HIS A 108 -13.37 9.45 1.23
N SER A 109 -12.93 8.75 2.28
CA SER A 109 -13.87 8.25 3.29
C SER A 109 -14.02 9.20 4.48
N GLN A 110 -13.29 10.29 4.51
CA GLN A 110 -13.29 11.28 5.57
C GLN A 110 -13.12 10.68 6.98
N ARG A 111 -12.29 9.62 7.05
CA ARG A 111 -12.03 8.85 8.27
C ARG A 111 -10.54 8.77 8.59
N PRO A 112 -9.89 9.91 8.88
CA PRO A 112 -8.44 9.96 9.08
C PRO A 112 -7.96 9.07 10.21
N THR A 113 -8.77 8.82 11.24
CA THR A 113 -8.43 7.92 12.36
C THR A 113 -8.26 6.46 11.94
N ILE A 114 -8.86 6.03 10.81
CA ILE A 114 -8.72 4.66 10.30
C ILE A 114 -7.38 4.48 9.58
N SER A 115 -6.74 5.56 9.12
CA SER A 115 -5.42 5.52 8.46
C SER A 115 -4.34 4.84 9.30
N TYR A 116 -4.54 4.73 10.61
CA TYR A 116 -3.61 4.06 11.53
C TYR A 116 -3.80 2.56 11.64
N SER A 117 -4.86 2.02 11.08
CA SER A 117 -5.18 0.61 11.14
C SER A 117 -5.10 -0.01 9.75
N GLU A 118 -3.92 -0.51 9.40
CA GLU A 118 -3.69 -1.21 8.13
C GLU A 118 -4.68 -2.37 7.93
N SER A 119 -4.93 -3.17 8.99
CA SER A 119 -5.88 -4.26 8.93
C SER A 119 -7.29 -3.78 8.56
N ARG A 120 -7.77 -2.69 9.19
CA ARG A 120 -9.10 -2.15 8.87
C ARG A 120 -9.20 -1.67 7.41
N ILE A 121 -8.13 -1.07 6.88
CA ILE A 121 -8.09 -0.58 5.49
C ILE A 121 -8.23 -1.77 4.54
N PHE A 122 -7.42 -2.81 4.72
CA PHE A 122 -7.33 -3.93 3.79
C PHE A 122 -8.40 -5.01 4.01
N ASP A 123 -9.03 -5.09 5.20
CA ASP A 123 -10.14 -5.99 5.45
C ASP A 123 -11.48 -5.31 5.15
N LYS A 124 -11.79 -4.25 5.90
CA LYS A 124 -13.14 -3.68 5.92
C LYS A 124 -13.40 -2.67 4.81
N TYR A 125 -12.39 -1.86 4.47
CA TYR A 125 -12.56 -0.73 3.55
C TYR A 125 -11.93 -0.98 2.17
N PHE A 126 -11.32 -2.14 1.96
CA PHE A 126 -10.56 -2.43 0.75
C PHE A 126 -11.38 -2.22 -0.53
N GLU A 127 -12.55 -2.84 -0.63
CA GLU A 127 -13.40 -2.74 -1.80
C GLU A 127 -13.87 -1.30 -2.05
N GLN A 128 -14.25 -0.59 -0.99
CA GLN A 128 -14.67 0.79 -1.08
C GLN A 128 -13.57 1.71 -1.62
N LEU A 129 -12.31 1.41 -1.29
CA LEU A 129 -11.15 2.23 -1.66
C LEU A 129 -10.55 1.82 -3.00
N PHE A 130 -10.36 0.53 -3.24
CA PHE A 130 -9.56 0.03 -4.36
C PHE A 130 -10.37 -0.50 -5.54
N HIS A 131 -11.67 -0.79 -5.37
CA HIS A 131 -12.55 -1.16 -6.49
C HIS A 131 -13.10 0.07 -7.22
N ARG A 132 -12.36 1.16 -7.22
CA ARG A 132 -12.62 2.39 -7.97
C ARG A 132 -11.54 2.58 -9.02
N GLU A 133 -11.89 3.24 -10.10
CA GLU A 133 -10.91 3.64 -11.10
C GLU A 133 -10.19 4.91 -10.66
N TYR A 134 -8.90 4.84 -10.56
CA TYR A 134 -8.03 5.99 -10.33
C TYR A 134 -7.08 6.13 -11.52
N SER A 135 -7.02 7.31 -12.11
CA SER A 135 -5.97 7.56 -13.08
C SER A 135 -4.61 7.65 -12.38
N PRO A 136 -3.52 7.27 -13.06
CA PRO A 136 -2.16 7.35 -12.50
C PRO A 136 -1.81 8.73 -11.96
N GLU A 137 -2.26 9.78 -12.65
CA GLU A 137 -2.03 11.18 -12.26
C GLU A 137 -2.72 11.52 -10.93
N LYS A 138 -3.95 10.99 -10.70
CA LYS A 138 -4.66 11.21 -9.44
C LYS A 138 -3.98 10.48 -8.28
N VAL A 139 -3.46 9.28 -8.52
CA VAL A 139 -2.68 8.53 -7.54
C VAL A 139 -1.41 9.31 -7.19
N GLN A 140 -0.69 9.81 -8.20
CA GLN A 140 0.52 10.60 -7.99
C GLN A 140 0.20 11.92 -7.27
N ALA A 141 -0.81 12.66 -7.72
CA ALA A 141 -1.20 13.93 -7.11
C ALA A 141 -1.56 13.77 -5.63
N LEU A 142 -2.27 12.70 -5.26
CA LEU A 142 -2.59 12.41 -3.86
C LEU A 142 -1.33 12.08 -3.05
N SER A 143 -0.40 11.32 -3.63
CA SER A 143 0.88 11.01 -3.01
C SER A 143 1.73 12.28 -2.79
N ASP A 144 1.79 13.17 -3.76
CA ASP A 144 2.56 14.41 -3.68
C ASP A 144 1.93 15.41 -2.69
N LEU A 145 0.61 15.53 -2.70
CA LEU A 145 -0.11 16.30 -1.70
C LEU A 145 0.18 15.79 -0.28
N TYR A 146 0.16 14.46 -0.08
CA TYR A 146 0.50 13.88 1.20
C TYR A 146 1.95 14.16 1.61
N LYS A 147 2.91 14.06 0.69
CA LYS A 147 4.33 14.38 0.94
C LYS A 147 4.48 15.84 1.38
N GLU A 148 3.77 16.76 0.73
CA GLU A 148 3.82 18.18 1.08
C GLU A 148 3.16 18.44 2.45
N VAL A 149 2.01 17.82 2.73
CA VAL A 149 1.39 17.88 4.06
C VAL A 149 2.33 17.30 5.13
N TYR A 150 2.96 16.15 4.85
CA TYR A 150 3.88 15.51 5.77
C TYR A 150 5.13 16.36 6.06
N LYS A 151 5.69 17.01 5.06
CA LYS A 151 6.82 17.92 5.19
C LYS A 151 6.52 19.09 6.12
N ASN A 152 5.32 19.66 6.01
CA ASN A 152 4.93 20.82 6.78
C ASN A 152 4.38 20.49 8.17
N TRP A 153 3.75 19.31 8.34
CA TRP A 153 3.00 18.93 9.55
C TRP A 153 3.43 17.57 10.14
N GLY A 154 4.49 16.96 9.61
CA GLY A 154 4.99 15.64 9.99
C GLY A 154 6.04 15.65 11.11
N ASN A 155 7.04 14.79 10.98
CA ASN A 155 7.95 14.44 12.08
C ASN A 155 8.89 15.54 12.56
N ASP A 156 9.25 16.51 11.72
CA ASP A 156 10.34 17.45 12.01
C ASP A 156 9.92 18.66 12.85
N ASN A 157 8.73 18.63 13.40
CA ASN A 157 8.19 19.68 14.26
C ASN A 157 8.39 21.13 13.73
N PRO A 158 8.01 21.43 12.47
CA PRO A 158 8.25 22.73 11.88
C PRO A 158 7.51 23.86 12.60
N LEU A 159 6.47 23.52 13.38
CA LEU A 159 5.67 24.49 14.14
C LEU A 159 6.14 24.68 15.58
N GLY A 160 7.24 24.02 16.02
CA GLY A 160 7.73 24.15 17.39
C GLY A 160 6.74 23.66 18.46
N LEU A 161 5.96 22.63 18.16
CA LEU A 161 4.99 22.06 19.10
C LEU A 161 5.69 21.49 20.34
N ASN A 162 5.03 21.56 21.50
CA ASN A 162 5.54 20.95 22.73
C ASN A 162 5.49 19.41 22.67
N GLU A 163 6.19 18.73 23.62
CA GLU A 163 6.31 17.27 23.62
C GLU A 163 4.95 16.55 23.66
N ALA A 164 3.97 17.09 24.39
CA ALA A 164 2.64 16.48 24.47
C ALA A 164 1.93 16.47 23.10
N LEU A 165 2.16 17.48 22.27
CA LEU A 165 1.61 17.59 20.93
C LEU A 165 2.45 16.83 19.90
N ILE A 166 3.75 16.59 20.17
CA ILE A 166 4.63 15.78 19.33
C ILE A 166 4.10 14.34 19.21
N ALA A 167 3.55 13.77 20.26
CA ALA A 167 2.92 12.45 20.20
C ALA A 167 1.76 12.37 19.19
N LEU A 168 1.08 13.47 18.93
CA LEU A 168 0.00 13.55 17.95
C LEU A 168 0.49 13.76 16.51
N LYS A 169 1.76 14.06 16.31
CA LYS A 169 2.34 14.36 15.00
C LYS A 169 2.22 13.19 14.01
N ALA A 170 2.42 11.96 14.46
CA ALA A 170 2.28 10.79 13.60
C ALA A 170 0.88 10.71 12.95
N TYR A 171 -0.10 11.32 13.59
CA TYR A 171 -1.49 11.35 13.17
C TYR A 171 -1.85 12.61 12.37
N ALA A 172 -1.16 13.69 12.60
CA ALA A 172 -1.46 14.99 12.00
C ALA A 172 -1.53 14.95 10.46
N PRO A 173 -0.61 14.31 9.72
CA PRO A 173 -0.63 14.35 8.26
C PRO A 173 -1.94 13.84 7.65
N TYR A 174 -2.52 12.77 8.18
CA TYR A 174 -3.79 12.24 7.66
C TYR A 174 -4.99 13.11 8.03
N HIS A 175 -4.98 13.74 9.20
CA HIS A 175 -6.01 14.70 9.59
C HIS A 175 -5.93 15.97 8.76
N HIS A 176 -4.73 16.45 8.42
CA HIS A 176 -4.56 17.57 7.53
C HIS A 176 -4.95 17.25 6.09
N LEU A 177 -4.59 16.06 5.60
CA LEU A 177 -5.05 15.59 4.29
C LEU A 177 -6.59 15.54 4.22
N PHE A 178 -7.24 15.07 5.28
CA PHE A 178 -8.70 15.12 5.40
C PHE A 178 -9.23 16.55 5.38
N ALA A 179 -8.65 17.47 6.15
CA ALA A 179 -9.08 18.87 6.17
C ALA A 179 -8.96 19.52 4.79
N VAL A 180 -7.86 19.27 4.08
CA VAL A 180 -7.67 19.74 2.69
C VAL A 180 -8.73 19.14 1.77
N SER A 181 -9.10 17.87 1.93
CA SER A 181 -10.15 17.24 1.12
C SER A 181 -11.52 17.89 1.32
N VAL A 182 -11.85 18.25 2.56
CA VAL A 182 -13.11 18.95 2.88
C VAL A 182 -13.12 20.33 2.24
N LEU A 183 -12.04 21.11 2.39
CA LEU A 183 -11.91 22.43 1.77
C LEU A 183 -12.02 22.36 0.25
N PHE A 184 -11.38 21.37 -0.37
CA PHE A 184 -11.47 21.14 -1.81
C PHE A 184 -12.90 20.85 -2.26
N CYS A 185 -13.63 20.02 -1.53
CA CYS A 185 -15.03 19.72 -1.83
C CYS A 185 -15.92 20.98 -1.69
N GLU A 186 -15.72 21.80 -0.66
CA GLU A 186 -16.49 23.02 -0.46
C GLU A 186 -16.19 24.06 -1.54
N ILE A 187 -14.94 24.25 -1.91
CA ILE A 187 -14.55 25.17 -3.01
C ILE A 187 -15.19 24.74 -4.32
N ASN A 188 -15.17 23.44 -4.64
CA ASN A 188 -15.80 22.96 -5.88
C ASN A 188 -17.32 23.19 -5.89
N LYS A 189 -18.01 23.01 -4.77
CA LYS A 189 -19.44 23.36 -4.66
C LYS A 189 -19.73 24.84 -4.89
N MET A 190 -18.81 25.71 -4.48
CA MET A 190 -18.94 27.15 -4.70
C MET A 190 -18.69 27.57 -6.14
N GLN A 191 -17.93 26.78 -6.91
CA GLN A 191 -17.69 27.04 -8.34
C GLN A 191 -18.85 26.57 -9.25
N ASP A 192 -19.69 25.67 -8.75
CA ASP A 192 -20.88 25.16 -9.44
C ASP A 192 -22.13 26.06 -9.18
N LEU A 193 -22.02 27.13 -8.40
CA LEU A 193 -23.04 28.16 -8.14
C LEU A 193 -22.82 29.40 -8.99
#